data_7cdb2683349718ddb2075281ff49909f
#
_entry.id   7cdb2683349718ddb2075281ff49909f
#
_cell.length_a   1.000
_cell.length_b   1.000
_cell.length_c   1.000
_cell.angle_alpha   90.00
_cell.angle_beta   90.00
_cell.angle_gamma   90.00
#
_symmetry.space_group_name_H-M   'P 1'
#
loop_
_entity.id
_entity.type
_entity.pdbx_description
1 polymer ?
#
loop_
_entity_poly.entity_id
_entity_poly.type
_entity_poly.pdbx_seq_one_letter_code
_entity_poly.pdbx_strand_id
1 'polypeptide(L)'
;MKFKISEKVKKFILKHIFGKKYYRVGHCNRCGACCKRIYVRHQKNTIKSEKEFEVLRYLHPFYSYLTIEGKDEIGLIFSCCNFDEEKHICKIHKKRPGICRRYPDELIFSMGACLSDGCGYSFEPIDKFKNILTDLEKRQKQNKNFGSYFILDK
;
A
#
# COMPACT_ATOMS: atom_id res chain seq x y z
N MET A 1 -8.64 14.47 -24.81
CA MET A 1 -7.16 14.31 -24.97
C MET A 1 -6.56 13.79 -23.67
N LYS A 2 -6.00 12.58 -23.62
CA LYS A 2 -5.25 12.10 -22.47
C LYS A 2 -3.80 12.54 -22.66
N PHE A 3 -3.37 13.56 -21.94
CA PHE A 3 -1.95 13.94 -21.88
C PHE A 3 -1.15 12.78 -21.30
N LYS A 4 -0.33 12.11 -22.12
CA LYS A 4 0.67 11.16 -21.63
C LYS A 4 1.83 11.95 -21.02
N ILE A 5 1.79 12.13 -19.72
CA ILE A 5 2.93 12.70 -18.96
C ILE A 5 4.11 11.73 -19.14
N SER A 6 5.27 12.26 -19.57
CA SER A 6 6.50 11.47 -19.67
C SER A 6 6.82 10.78 -18.35
N GLU A 7 7.29 9.52 -18.40
CA GLU A 7 7.68 8.76 -17.19
C GLU A 7 8.72 9.51 -16.33
N LYS A 8 9.65 10.23 -16.96
CA LYS A 8 10.64 11.06 -16.26
C LYS A 8 9.98 12.15 -15.42
N VAL A 9 8.99 12.85 -15.99
CA VAL A 9 8.24 13.91 -15.28
C VAL A 9 7.39 13.31 -14.17
N LYS A 10 6.76 12.16 -14.38
CA LYS A 10 6.01 11.44 -13.36
C LYS A 10 6.89 11.03 -12.17
N LYS A 11 8.06 10.45 -12.43
CA LYS A 11 9.04 10.07 -11.39
C LYS A 11 9.53 11.30 -10.62
N PHE A 12 9.83 12.39 -11.31
CA PHE A 12 10.25 13.65 -10.68
C PHE A 12 9.18 14.19 -9.72
N ILE A 13 7.93 14.26 -10.16
CA ILE A 13 6.80 14.72 -9.32
C ILE A 13 6.63 13.80 -8.11
N LEU A 14 6.63 12.48 -8.29
CA LEU A 14 6.47 11.51 -7.21
C LEU A 14 7.57 11.65 -6.16
N LYS A 15 8.81 11.87 -6.59
CA LYS A 15 9.96 12.03 -5.69
C LYS A 15 9.95 13.36 -4.95
N HIS A 16 9.84 14.48 -5.67
CA HIS A 16 10.10 15.81 -5.11
C HIS A 16 8.87 16.48 -4.50
N ILE A 17 7.66 16.17 -5.00
CA ILE A 17 6.42 16.73 -4.45
C ILE A 17 5.80 15.78 -3.42
N PHE A 18 5.78 14.47 -3.70
CA PHE A 18 5.12 13.49 -2.82
C PHE A 18 6.09 12.70 -1.93
N GLY A 19 7.40 12.90 -2.02
CA GLY A 19 8.41 12.23 -1.21
C GLY A 19 8.45 10.71 -1.35
N LYS A 20 7.94 10.18 -2.48
CA LYS A 20 7.83 8.74 -2.71
C LYS A 20 9.18 8.14 -3.09
N LYS A 21 9.46 6.94 -2.59
CA LYS A 21 10.65 6.15 -2.91
C LYS A 21 10.41 5.13 -4.02
N TYR A 22 9.18 4.65 -4.11
CA TYR A 22 8.73 3.66 -5.09
C TYR A 22 7.53 4.16 -5.87
N TYR A 23 7.29 3.60 -7.03
CA TYR A 23 6.07 3.85 -7.79
C TYR A 23 5.47 2.53 -8.28
N ARG A 24 4.17 2.50 -8.30
CA ARG A 24 3.40 1.33 -8.72
C ARG A 24 3.39 1.24 -10.24
N VAL A 25 3.73 0.05 -10.77
CA VAL A 25 3.65 -0.32 -12.18
C VAL A 25 2.66 -1.46 -12.38
N GLY A 26 2.28 -1.70 -13.63
CA GLY A 26 1.33 -2.75 -13.97
C GLY A 26 -0.13 -2.30 -13.89
N HIS A 27 -1.03 -3.28 -13.85
CA HIS A 27 -2.48 -3.06 -13.83
C HIS A 27 -3.18 -4.14 -13.02
N CYS A 28 -4.43 -3.88 -12.64
CA CYS A 28 -5.24 -4.84 -11.91
C CYS A 28 -5.69 -5.97 -12.85
N ASN A 29 -5.22 -7.17 -12.62
CA ASN A 29 -5.64 -8.41 -13.29
C ASN A 29 -6.82 -9.11 -12.60
N ARG A 30 -7.44 -8.47 -11.61
CA ARG A 30 -8.62 -8.94 -10.89
C ARG A 30 -8.41 -10.20 -10.05
N CYS A 31 -7.20 -10.45 -9.58
CA CYS A 31 -6.86 -11.64 -8.78
C CYS A 31 -7.68 -11.81 -7.48
N GLY A 32 -8.39 -10.77 -7.01
CA GLY A 32 -9.24 -10.82 -5.83
C GLY A 32 -8.50 -10.74 -4.49
N ALA A 33 -7.17 -10.81 -4.45
CA ALA A 33 -6.42 -10.80 -3.19
C ALA A 33 -6.72 -9.57 -2.31
N CYS A 34 -6.92 -8.40 -2.91
CA CYS A 34 -7.31 -7.19 -2.19
C CYS A 34 -8.80 -7.15 -1.79
N CYS A 35 -9.55 -8.20 -2.07
CA CYS A 35 -10.97 -8.35 -1.70
C CYS A 35 -11.18 -9.39 -0.60
N LYS A 36 -10.11 -10.12 -0.22
CA LYS A 36 -10.12 -11.17 0.80
C LYS A 36 -9.14 -10.84 1.90
N ARG A 37 -9.44 -11.23 3.14
CA ARG A 37 -8.57 -11.01 4.31
C ARG A 37 -8.08 -9.57 4.43
N ILE A 38 -9.00 -8.62 4.40
CA ILE A 38 -8.71 -7.19 4.42
C ILE A 38 -8.60 -6.72 5.87
N TYR A 39 -7.51 -6.03 6.22
CA TYR A 39 -7.44 -5.25 7.44
C TYR A 39 -7.72 -3.79 7.11
N VAL A 40 -8.66 -3.20 7.83
CA VAL A 40 -9.05 -1.81 7.62
C VAL A 40 -8.49 -0.94 8.74
N ARG A 41 -7.88 0.16 8.35
CA ARG A 41 -7.39 1.19 9.27
C ARG A 41 -8.26 2.44 9.15
N HIS A 42 -8.75 2.89 10.29
CA HIS A 42 -9.44 4.18 10.44
C HIS A 42 -8.60 5.08 11.34
N GLN A 43 -8.32 6.32 10.92
CA GLN A 43 -7.50 7.28 11.70
C GLN A 43 -6.20 6.66 12.26
N LYS A 44 -5.47 5.92 11.41
CA LYS A 44 -4.21 5.21 11.72
C LYS A 44 -4.36 3.95 12.60
N ASN A 45 -5.51 3.67 13.19
CA ASN A 45 -5.76 2.49 14.01
C ASN A 45 -6.46 1.39 13.20
N THR A 46 -6.08 0.13 13.43
CA THR A 46 -6.80 -1.02 12.88
C THR A 46 -8.11 -1.20 13.64
N ILE A 47 -9.20 -1.45 12.93
CA ILE A 47 -10.50 -1.71 13.54
C ILE A 47 -10.44 -3.06 14.26
N LYS A 48 -10.72 -3.06 15.58
CA LYS A 48 -10.63 -4.25 16.43
C LYS A 48 -11.95 -4.68 17.04
N SER A 49 -12.97 -3.83 16.97
CA SER A 49 -14.27 -4.05 17.59
C SER A 49 -15.40 -4.01 16.56
N GLU A 50 -16.33 -4.95 16.64
CA GLU A 50 -17.52 -4.98 15.80
C GLU A 50 -18.39 -3.74 16.04
N LYS A 51 -18.50 -3.27 17.30
CA LYS A 51 -19.23 -2.05 17.62
C LYS A 51 -18.65 -0.82 16.93
N GLU A 52 -17.32 -0.70 16.92
CA GLU A 52 -16.61 0.35 16.19
C GLU A 52 -16.92 0.26 14.68
N PHE A 53 -16.88 -0.94 14.13
CA PHE A 53 -17.14 -1.18 12.72
C PHE A 53 -18.59 -0.79 12.34
N GLU A 54 -19.58 -1.14 13.15
CA GLU A 54 -20.98 -0.78 12.88
C GLU A 54 -21.19 0.75 12.86
N VAL A 55 -20.56 1.48 13.78
CA VAL A 55 -20.56 2.95 13.75
C VAL A 55 -19.93 3.49 12.47
N LEU A 56 -18.77 2.96 12.08
CA LEU A 56 -18.08 3.37 10.86
C LEU A 56 -18.88 3.02 9.60
N ARG A 57 -19.58 1.88 9.59
CA ARG A 57 -20.44 1.46 8.50
C ARG A 57 -21.63 2.40 8.29
N TYR A 58 -22.17 2.93 9.38
CA TYR A 58 -23.22 3.95 9.33
C TYR A 58 -22.70 5.30 8.80
N LEU A 59 -21.50 5.71 9.22
CA LEU A 59 -20.95 7.02 8.89
C LEU A 59 -20.32 7.09 7.48
N HIS A 60 -19.82 5.97 6.96
CA HIS A 60 -19.03 5.94 5.73
C HIS A 60 -19.51 4.85 4.76
N PRO A 61 -20.05 5.21 3.59
CA PRO A 61 -20.63 4.26 2.62
C PRO A 61 -19.66 3.15 2.18
N PHE A 62 -18.34 3.39 2.23
CA PHE A 62 -17.34 2.38 1.87
C PHE A 62 -17.41 1.14 2.76
N TYR A 63 -17.65 1.30 4.05
CA TYR A 63 -17.67 0.17 4.98
C TYR A 63 -18.87 -0.76 4.75
N SER A 64 -19.92 -0.32 4.05
CA SER A 64 -21.04 -1.19 3.65
C SER A 64 -20.65 -2.31 2.68
N TYR A 65 -19.49 -2.18 2.01
CA TYR A 65 -18.95 -3.22 1.13
C TYR A 65 -18.16 -4.31 1.86
N LEU A 66 -17.97 -4.16 3.16
CA LEU A 66 -17.16 -5.05 3.96
C LEU A 66 -18.01 -5.96 4.82
N THR A 67 -17.64 -7.23 4.84
CA THR A 67 -18.23 -8.26 5.71
C THR A 67 -17.15 -8.77 6.66
N ILE A 68 -17.45 -8.89 7.94
CA ILE A 68 -16.52 -9.46 8.93
C ILE A 68 -16.43 -10.97 8.68
N GLU A 69 -15.21 -11.49 8.50
CA GLU A 69 -14.93 -12.92 8.38
C GLU A 69 -14.34 -13.51 9.65
N GLY A 70 -13.73 -12.67 10.47
CA GLY A 70 -13.11 -13.13 11.71
C GLY A 70 -12.32 -12.01 12.39
N LYS A 71 -11.53 -12.43 13.37
CA LYS A 71 -10.67 -11.54 14.15
C LYS A 71 -9.38 -12.27 14.51
N ASP A 72 -8.27 -11.53 14.52
CA ASP A 72 -6.98 -11.98 15.04
C ASP A 72 -6.33 -10.91 15.94
N GLU A 73 -5.04 -11.06 16.24
CA GLU A 73 -4.27 -10.13 17.08
C GLU A 73 -4.14 -8.74 16.46
N ILE A 74 -4.16 -8.65 15.12
CA ILE A 74 -4.06 -7.38 14.37
C ILE A 74 -5.37 -6.61 14.44
N GLY A 75 -6.51 -7.31 14.29
CA GLY A 75 -7.85 -6.72 14.30
C GLY A 75 -8.91 -7.55 13.61
N LEU A 76 -10.00 -6.91 13.20
CA LEU A 76 -11.03 -7.56 12.43
C LEU A 76 -10.55 -7.84 11.00
N ILE A 77 -10.87 -9.04 10.52
CA ILE A 77 -10.60 -9.49 9.17
C ILE A 77 -11.88 -9.34 8.35
N PHE A 78 -11.77 -8.69 7.21
CA PHE A 78 -12.92 -8.41 6.34
C PHE A 78 -12.74 -9.04 4.96
N SER A 79 -13.86 -9.31 4.31
CA SER A 79 -13.96 -9.53 2.87
C SER A 79 -14.84 -8.47 2.20
N CYS A 80 -14.79 -8.43 0.88
CA CYS A 80 -15.61 -7.50 0.10
C CYS A 80 -16.83 -8.24 -0.50
N CYS A 81 -18.04 -7.85 -0.14
CA CYS A 81 -19.29 -8.45 -0.65
C CYS A 81 -19.47 -8.32 -2.17
N ASN A 82 -18.72 -7.42 -2.80
CA ASN A 82 -18.74 -7.24 -4.26
C ASN A 82 -17.75 -8.14 -5.01
N PHE A 83 -17.04 -9.03 -4.33
CA PHE A 83 -16.16 -10.00 -4.98
C PHE A 83 -16.93 -11.30 -5.21
N ASP A 84 -16.94 -11.75 -6.44
CA ASP A 84 -17.50 -13.04 -6.85
C ASP A 84 -16.35 -14.05 -6.88
N GLU A 85 -16.39 -15.03 -5.97
CA GLU A 85 -15.32 -16.01 -5.83
C GLU A 85 -15.28 -17.02 -6.94
N GLU A 86 -16.44 -17.44 -7.45
CA GLU A 86 -16.53 -18.44 -8.51
C GLU A 86 -15.98 -17.89 -9.83
N LYS A 87 -16.35 -16.65 -10.14
CA LYS A 87 -15.95 -15.99 -11.39
C LYS A 87 -14.64 -15.21 -11.28
N HIS A 88 -14.06 -15.10 -10.08
CA HIS A 88 -12.89 -14.27 -9.78
C HIS A 88 -13.02 -12.83 -10.30
N ILE A 89 -14.20 -12.21 -10.13
CA ILE A 89 -14.46 -10.86 -10.60
C ILE A 89 -14.98 -9.95 -9.50
N CYS A 90 -14.62 -8.68 -9.57
CA CYS A 90 -15.24 -7.62 -8.81
C CYS A 90 -16.47 -7.11 -9.56
N LYS A 91 -17.68 -7.30 -9.01
CA LYS A 91 -18.97 -6.89 -9.61
C LYS A 91 -19.01 -5.38 -9.91
N ILE A 92 -18.32 -4.57 -9.11
CA ILE A 92 -18.27 -3.11 -9.24
C ILE A 92 -16.90 -2.59 -9.77
N HIS A 93 -16.15 -3.42 -10.50
CA HIS A 93 -14.76 -3.09 -10.88
C HIS A 93 -14.58 -1.70 -11.53
N LYS A 94 -15.48 -1.28 -12.41
CA LYS A 94 -15.45 0.05 -13.04
C LYS A 94 -15.78 1.18 -12.05
N LYS A 95 -16.62 0.90 -11.06
CA LYS A 95 -17.12 1.85 -10.04
C LYS A 95 -16.43 1.66 -8.68
N ARG A 96 -15.27 0.99 -8.64
CA ARG A 96 -14.53 0.75 -7.39
C ARG A 96 -14.32 2.03 -6.59
N PRO A 97 -14.43 1.97 -5.25
CA PRO A 97 -14.05 3.07 -4.35
C PRO A 97 -12.60 3.51 -4.54
N GLY A 98 -12.30 4.74 -4.14
CA GLY A 98 -10.95 5.31 -4.25
C GLY A 98 -9.87 4.46 -3.56
N ILE A 99 -10.18 3.85 -2.42
CA ILE A 99 -9.28 2.94 -1.70
C ILE A 99 -8.88 1.75 -2.56
N CYS A 100 -9.83 1.10 -3.24
CA CYS A 100 -9.55 -0.04 -4.13
C CYS A 100 -8.75 0.35 -5.37
N ARG A 101 -8.92 1.59 -5.86
CA ARG A 101 -8.16 2.10 -7.02
C ARG A 101 -6.73 2.43 -6.66
N ARG A 102 -6.48 2.86 -5.42
CA ARG A 102 -5.14 3.18 -4.91
C ARG A 102 -4.37 1.96 -4.44
N TYR A 103 -5.06 0.86 -4.12
CA TYR A 103 -4.38 -0.38 -3.73
C TYR A 103 -3.67 -1.04 -4.93
N PRO A 104 -2.51 -1.64 -4.74
CA PRO A 104 -1.64 -1.56 -3.56
C PRO A 104 -0.99 -0.18 -3.43
N ASP A 105 -0.83 0.28 -2.19
CA ASP A 105 -0.15 1.55 -1.88
C ASP A 105 1.34 1.29 -1.56
N GLU A 106 2.18 2.28 -1.84
CA GLU A 106 3.61 2.23 -1.53
C GLU A 106 3.89 1.97 -0.04
N LEU A 107 3.05 2.50 0.84
CA LEU A 107 3.21 2.32 2.28
C LEU A 107 3.16 0.84 2.67
N ILE A 108 2.23 0.07 2.10
CA ILE A 108 2.10 -1.36 2.35
C ILE A 108 3.38 -2.09 1.91
N PHE A 109 3.90 -1.74 0.74
CA PHE A 109 5.13 -2.31 0.21
C PHE A 109 6.35 -1.93 1.06
N SER A 110 6.48 -0.66 1.46
CA SER A 110 7.61 -0.18 2.28
C SER A 110 7.61 -0.76 3.71
N MET A 111 6.47 -1.25 4.19
CA MET A 111 6.35 -1.99 5.45
C MET A 111 6.72 -3.48 5.34
N GLY A 112 7.21 -3.92 4.18
CA GLY A 112 7.63 -5.30 3.94
C GLY A 112 6.49 -6.26 3.58
N ALA A 113 5.28 -5.77 3.34
CA ALA A 113 4.18 -6.63 2.90
C ALA A 113 4.38 -7.05 1.43
N CYS A 114 4.24 -8.34 1.18
CA CYS A 114 4.28 -8.90 -0.15
C CYS A 114 2.92 -8.79 -0.84
N LEU A 115 2.93 -8.50 -2.12
CA LEU A 115 1.75 -8.65 -2.95
C LEU A 115 1.51 -10.14 -3.23
N SER A 116 0.25 -10.53 -3.41
CA SER A 116 -0.06 -11.90 -3.82
C SER A 116 0.54 -12.22 -5.18
N ASP A 117 0.95 -13.47 -5.40
CA ASP A 117 1.56 -13.93 -6.65
C ASP A 117 0.69 -13.66 -7.89
N GLY A 118 -0.64 -13.66 -7.70
CA GLY A 118 -1.59 -13.32 -8.76
C GLY A 118 -1.79 -11.83 -8.99
N CYS A 119 -1.14 -10.93 -8.25
CA CYS A 119 -1.32 -9.48 -8.41
C CYS A 119 -0.62 -8.95 -9.66
N GLY A 120 -1.35 -8.24 -10.53
CA GLY A 120 -0.77 -7.63 -11.72
C GLY A 120 -0.05 -6.29 -11.47
N TYR A 121 0.11 -5.90 -10.23
CA TYR A 121 0.90 -4.73 -9.83
C TYR A 121 2.23 -5.15 -9.23
N SER A 122 3.23 -4.29 -9.44
CA SER A 122 4.53 -4.35 -8.76
C SER A 122 4.98 -2.95 -8.37
N PHE A 123 6.07 -2.86 -7.61
CA PHE A 123 6.67 -1.60 -7.24
C PHE A 123 8.09 -1.52 -7.78
N GLU A 124 8.41 -0.40 -8.42
CA GLU A 124 9.75 -0.10 -8.88
C GLU A 124 10.31 1.09 -8.10
N PRO A 125 11.62 1.10 -7.80
CA PRO A 125 12.27 2.25 -7.18
C PRO A 125 12.27 3.44 -8.15
N ILE A 126 12.06 4.64 -7.61
CA ILE A 126 12.12 5.88 -8.40
C ILE A 126 13.58 6.16 -8.79
N ASP A 127 14.50 5.96 -7.85
CA ASP A 127 15.94 6.12 -8.09
C ASP A 127 16.55 4.80 -8.52
N LYS A 128 17.51 4.88 -9.45
CA LYS A 128 18.30 3.73 -9.83
C LYS A 128 19.16 3.27 -8.64
N PHE A 129 19.35 1.96 -8.48
CA PHE A 129 20.15 1.37 -7.40
C PHE A 129 21.53 2.03 -7.24
N LYS A 130 22.19 2.35 -8.36
CA LYS A 130 23.47 3.08 -8.37
C LYS A 130 23.40 4.43 -7.64
N ASN A 131 22.30 5.19 -7.81
CA ASN A 131 22.12 6.48 -7.16
C ASN A 131 21.92 6.31 -5.65
N ILE A 132 21.17 5.27 -5.25
CA ILE A 132 20.95 4.93 -3.84
C ILE A 132 22.28 4.58 -3.17
N LEU A 133 23.11 3.74 -3.81
CA LEU A 133 24.44 3.40 -3.32
C LEU A 133 25.32 4.64 -3.15
N THR A 134 25.37 5.50 -4.16
CA THR A 134 26.18 6.74 -4.09
C THR A 134 25.74 7.64 -2.94
N ASP A 135 24.44 7.75 -2.69
CA ASP A 135 23.93 8.55 -1.58
C ASP A 135 24.23 7.91 -0.21
N LEU A 136 24.18 6.58 -0.11
CA LEU A 136 24.57 5.86 1.10
C LEU A 136 26.06 6.01 1.39
N GLU A 137 26.92 5.87 0.38
CA GLU A 137 28.36 6.08 0.51
C GLU A 137 28.70 7.50 0.96
N LYS A 138 28.02 8.52 0.42
CA LYS A 138 28.20 9.91 0.86
C LYS A 138 27.80 10.08 2.33
N ARG A 139 26.67 9.52 2.75
CA ARG A 139 26.22 9.57 4.16
C ARG A 139 27.18 8.86 5.10
N GLN A 140 27.72 7.71 4.70
CA GLN A 140 28.73 7.00 5.49
C GLN A 140 30.03 7.81 5.63
N LYS A 141 30.48 8.48 4.56
CA LYS A 141 31.63 9.38 4.62
C LYS A 141 31.39 10.59 5.53
N GLN A 142 30.19 11.16 5.52
CA GLN A 142 29.81 12.25 6.42
C GLN A 142 29.72 11.79 7.88
N ASN A 143 29.20 10.59 8.15
CA ASN A 143 29.12 10.04 9.51
C ASN A 143 30.47 9.59 10.06
N LYS A 144 31.47 9.27 9.23
CA LYS A 144 32.84 9.00 9.70
C LYS A 144 33.53 10.24 10.24
N ASN A 145 33.07 11.44 9.90
CA ASN A 145 33.57 12.70 10.47
C ASN A 145 32.86 13.08 11.79
N PHE A 146 31.80 12.36 12.18
CA PHE A 146 31.21 12.40 13.53
C PHE A 146 31.78 11.20 14.28
N GLY A 147 32.76 11.46 15.15
CA GLY A 147 33.55 10.47 15.87
C GLY A 147 32.72 9.38 16.54
N SER A 148 33.27 8.21 16.46
CA SER A 148 33.04 7.01 17.28
C SER A 148 32.31 7.25 18.60
N TYR A 149 31.00 7.02 18.64
CA TYR A 149 30.25 6.78 19.86
C TYR A 149 29.19 5.71 19.61
N PHE A 150 29.62 4.46 19.57
CA PHE A 150 28.84 3.30 19.98
C PHE A 150 29.80 2.19 20.38
N ILE A 151 30.24 2.27 21.62
CA ILE A 151 30.77 1.10 22.32
C ILE A 151 29.54 0.32 22.77
N LEU A 152 29.32 -0.84 22.15
CA LEU A 152 28.43 -1.86 22.68
C LEU A 152 29.18 -2.50 23.86
N ASP A 153 28.87 -2.09 25.05
CA ASP A 153 29.22 -2.85 26.25
C ASP A 153 28.38 -4.13 26.28
N LYS A 154 29.08 -5.22 26.63
CA LYS A 154 28.63 -6.62 26.67
C LYS A 154 27.53 -6.86 27.69
#